data_c27ec1824adba5a58b4bcb9994b06606
#
_entry.id   c27ec1824adba5a58b4bcb9994b06606
#
_cell.length_a   1.000
_cell.length_b   1.000
_cell.length_c   1.000
_cell.angle_alpha   90.00
_cell.angle_beta   90.00
_cell.angle_gamma   90.00
#
_symmetry.space_group_name_H-M   'P 1'
#
loop_
_entity.id
_entity.type
_entity.pdbx_description
1 polymer ?
#
loop_
_entity_poly.entity_id
_entity_poly.type
_entity_poly.pdbx_seq_one_letter_code
_entity_poly.pdbx_strand_id
1 'polypeptide(L)'
;MELDELVTRREELLRVARAHGAVSVRVFGSTARGTAGPSSDVDFLVELESGRTLLDLVALGRELGALLGRRADVTTPSALHPLLAKRILAEARPL
;
A
#
# COMPACT_ATOMS: atom_id res chain seq x y z
N MET A 1 -1.53 2.99 -12.23
CA MET A 1 -0.24 3.63 -11.93
C MET A 1 0.87 2.59 -12.01
N GLU A 2 1.93 2.90 -12.68
CA GLU A 2 3.04 1.98 -12.83
C GLU A 2 3.90 1.95 -11.57
N LEU A 3 4.54 0.81 -11.32
CA LEU A 3 5.43 0.67 -10.16
C LEU A 3 6.56 1.71 -10.19
N ASP A 4 7.12 1.98 -11.36
CA ASP A 4 8.18 2.97 -11.51
C ASP A 4 7.75 4.37 -11.07
N GLU A 5 6.50 4.74 -11.31
CA GLU A 5 5.96 6.02 -10.87
C GLU A 5 5.90 6.10 -9.34
N LEU A 6 5.53 4.99 -8.69
CA LEU A 6 5.54 4.92 -7.24
C LEU A 6 6.95 5.01 -6.67
N VAL A 7 7.89 4.34 -7.31
CA VAL A 7 9.30 4.34 -6.87
C VAL A 7 9.89 5.76 -6.96
N THR A 8 9.55 6.54 -7.98
CA THR A 8 10.01 7.92 -8.08
C THR A 8 9.45 8.81 -6.97
N ARG A 9 8.34 8.42 -6.35
CA ARG A 9 7.70 9.15 -5.27
C ARG A 9 7.85 8.46 -3.91
N ARG A 10 8.76 7.49 -3.81
CA ARG A 10 8.87 6.63 -2.62
C ARG A 10 9.14 7.41 -1.33
N GLU A 11 10.02 8.41 -1.36
CA GLU A 11 10.35 9.18 -0.16
C GLU A 11 9.13 9.89 0.42
N GLU A 12 8.34 10.49 -0.45
CA GLU A 12 7.11 11.17 -0.10
C GLU A 12 6.09 10.17 0.48
N LEU A 13 5.91 9.04 -0.21
CA LEU A 13 4.98 7.99 0.22
C LEU A 13 5.38 7.38 1.56
N LEU A 14 6.67 7.09 1.74
CA LEU A 14 7.17 6.53 2.99
C LEU A 14 7.08 7.51 4.16
N ARG A 15 7.25 8.80 3.88
CA ARG A 15 7.09 9.84 4.92
C ARG A 15 5.65 9.86 5.44
N VAL A 16 4.68 9.84 4.52
CA VAL A 16 3.26 9.80 4.87
C VAL A 16 2.95 8.51 5.63
N ALA A 17 3.45 7.38 5.16
CA ALA A 17 3.22 6.09 5.79
C ALA A 17 3.76 6.06 7.23
N ARG A 18 4.96 6.56 7.45
CA ARG A 18 5.57 6.63 8.79
C ARG A 18 4.79 7.52 9.73
N ALA A 19 4.24 8.62 9.22
CA ALA A 19 3.42 9.53 10.03
C ALA A 19 2.17 8.83 10.56
N HIS A 20 1.69 7.80 9.86
CA HIS A 20 0.56 6.98 10.27
C HIS A 20 0.98 5.65 10.93
N GLY A 21 2.25 5.51 11.26
CA GLY A 21 2.74 4.36 12.01
C GLY A 21 3.12 3.13 11.19
N ALA A 22 3.23 3.25 9.88
CA ALA A 22 3.70 2.14 9.05
C ALA A 22 5.22 1.99 9.18
N VAL A 23 5.66 0.80 9.52
CA VAL A 23 7.09 0.45 9.63
C VAL A 23 7.60 -0.25 8.38
N SER A 24 6.71 -0.76 7.54
CA SER A 24 7.06 -1.27 6.23
C SER A 24 5.92 -1.02 5.24
N VAL A 25 6.27 -0.80 3.98
CA VAL A 25 5.30 -0.55 2.91
C VAL A 25 5.70 -1.38 1.71
N ARG A 26 4.75 -2.18 1.23
CA ARG A 26 4.89 -2.95 0.00
C ARG A 26 3.71 -2.65 -0.91
N VAL A 27 3.90 -2.86 -2.19
CA VAL A 27 2.86 -2.70 -3.21
C VAL A 27 2.52 -4.08 -3.75
N PHE A 28 1.24 -4.37 -3.93
CA PHE A 28 0.81 -5.62 -4.53
C PHE A 28 -0.30 -5.35 -5.55
N GLY A 29 -0.94 -6.40 -6.04
CA GLY A 29 -2.02 -6.26 -7.01
C GLY A 29 -1.53 -5.88 -8.40
N SER A 30 -2.39 -5.21 -9.17
CA SER A 30 -2.11 -4.90 -10.56
C SER A 30 -0.87 -4.05 -10.79
N THR A 31 -0.58 -3.11 -9.89
CA THR A 31 0.62 -2.27 -9.99
C THR A 31 1.89 -3.10 -9.86
N ALA A 32 1.92 -4.02 -8.90
CA ALA A 32 3.09 -4.90 -8.71
C ALA A 32 3.26 -5.88 -9.87
N ARG A 33 2.16 -6.33 -10.48
CA ARG A 33 2.20 -7.26 -11.61
C ARG A 33 2.47 -6.58 -12.96
N GLY A 34 2.43 -5.24 -13.01
CA GLY A 34 2.60 -4.52 -14.26
C GLY A 34 1.37 -4.52 -15.15
N THR A 35 0.19 -4.79 -14.58
CA THR A 35 -1.09 -4.87 -15.32
C THR A 35 -2.04 -3.74 -14.97
N ALA A 36 -1.56 -2.71 -14.25
CA ALA A 36 -2.40 -1.60 -13.83
C ALA A 36 -2.87 -0.78 -15.03
N GLY A 37 -4.17 -0.49 -15.05
CA GLY A 37 -4.77 0.41 -16.02
C GLY A 37 -4.85 1.85 -15.49
N PRO A 38 -5.33 2.79 -16.33
CA PRO A 38 -5.39 4.22 -15.96
C PRO A 38 -6.27 4.51 -14.74
N SER A 39 -7.25 3.66 -14.46
CA SER A 39 -8.18 3.85 -13.35
C SER A 39 -8.06 2.77 -12.28
N SER A 40 -7.01 1.94 -12.34
CA SER A 40 -6.79 0.91 -11.33
C SER A 40 -6.44 1.52 -9.97
N ASP A 41 -6.96 0.91 -8.90
CA ASP A 41 -6.57 1.26 -7.55
C ASP A 41 -5.12 0.85 -7.32
N VAL A 42 -4.46 1.48 -6.35
CA VAL A 42 -3.13 1.08 -5.92
C VAL A 42 -3.28 0.34 -4.59
N ASP A 43 -2.76 -0.88 -4.54
CA ASP A 43 -2.87 -1.75 -3.37
C ASP A 43 -1.58 -1.74 -2.57
N PHE A 44 -1.67 -1.33 -1.31
CA PHE A 44 -0.54 -1.28 -0.39
C PHE A 44 -0.68 -2.31 0.71
N LEU A 45 0.40 -2.98 1.01
CA LEU A 45 0.51 -3.92 2.12
C LEU A 45 1.49 -3.30 3.12
N VAL A 46 0.98 -2.94 4.29
CA VAL A 46 1.78 -2.25 5.32
C VAL A 46 1.82 -3.05 6.61
N GLU A 47 2.87 -2.86 7.38
CA GLU A 47 2.95 -3.30 8.76
C GLU A 47 2.93 -2.06 9.64
N LEU A 48 2.04 -2.05 10.63
CA LEU A 48 1.91 -0.93 11.56
C LEU A 48 2.67 -1.21 12.84
N GLU A 49 3.22 -0.15 13.44
CA GLU A 49 3.83 -0.25 14.74
C GLU A 49 2.77 -0.57 15.81
N SER A 50 3.24 -1.11 16.93
CA SER A 50 2.39 -1.44 18.08
C SER A 50 1.60 -0.23 18.54
N GLY A 51 0.33 -0.43 18.89
CA GLY A 51 -0.54 0.64 19.37
C GLY A 51 -1.32 1.38 18.29
N ARG A 52 -1.05 1.11 17.02
CA ARG A 52 -1.83 1.67 15.93
C ARG A 52 -3.12 0.88 15.73
N THR A 53 -4.13 1.51 15.18
CA THR A 53 -5.47 0.95 15.03
C THR A 53 -5.92 0.95 13.57
N LEU A 54 -7.12 0.39 13.34
CA LEU A 54 -7.76 0.44 12.04
C LEU A 54 -7.97 1.88 11.56
N LEU A 55 -8.18 2.83 12.48
CA LEU A 55 -8.33 4.24 12.12
C LEU A 55 -7.06 4.81 11.49
N ASP A 56 -5.89 4.40 11.98
CA ASP A 56 -4.61 4.79 11.38
C ASP A 56 -4.50 4.26 9.96
N LEU A 57 -4.94 3.02 9.74
CA LEU A 57 -4.91 2.39 8.43
C LEU A 57 -5.83 3.11 7.43
N VAL A 58 -7.03 3.45 7.87
CA VAL A 58 -8.00 4.19 7.04
C VAL A 58 -7.47 5.58 6.68
N ALA A 59 -6.92 6.28 7.67
CA ALA A 59 -6.34 7.62 7.46
C ALA A 59 -5.17 7.56 6.48
N LEU A 60 -4.32 6.55 6.60
CA LEU A 60 -3.20 6.34 5.67
C LEU A 60 -3.70 6.15 4.24
N GLY A 61 -4.71 5.30 4.05
CA GLY A 61 -5.27 5.06 2.72
C GLY A 61 -5.83 6.34 2.08
N ARG A 62 -6.50 7.17 2.86
CA ARG A 62 -7.02 8.45 2.39
C ARG A 62 -5.90 9.39 1.96
N GLU A 63 -4.86 9.49 2.77
CA GLU A 63 -3.75 10.39 2.50
C GLU A 63 -2.94 9.95 1.28
N LEU A 64 -2.66 8.65 1.18
CA LEU A 64 -1.97 8.11 0.01
C LEU A 64 -2.81 8.31 -1.25
N GLY A 65 -4.12 8.08 -1.17
CA GLY A 65 -5.03 8.31 -2.29
C GLY A 65 -5.04 9.76 -2.75
N ALA A 66 -5.10 10.70 -1.81
CA ALA A 66 -5.05 12.13 -2.12
C ALA A 66 -3.73 12.51 -2.78
N LEU A 67 -2.63 11.97 -2.28
CA LEU A 67 -1.30 12.23 -2.79
C LEU A 67 -1.11 11.70 -4.22
N LEU A 68 -1.66 10.52 -4.50
CA LEU A 68 -1.52 9.86 -5.80
C LEU A 68 -2.61 10.27 -6.80
N GLY A 69 -3.67 10.92 -6.34
CA GLY A 69 -4.82 11.22 -7.19
C GLY A 69 -5.57 9.95 -7.62
N ARG A 70 -5.51 8.90 -6.83
CA ARG A 70 -6.13 7.60 -7.10
C ARG A 70 -6.62 7.00 -5.81
N ARG A 71 -7.54 6.04 -5.90
CA ARG A 71 -7.92 5.26 -4.74
C ARG A 71 -6.74 4.38 -4.31
N ALA A 72 -6.39 4.44 -3.04
CA ALA A 72 -5.38 3.59 -2.43
C ALA A 72 -6.06 2.65 -1.44
N ASP A 73 -5.89 1.36 -1.65
CA ASP A 73 -6.36 0.32 -0.72
C ASP A 73 -5.18 -0.11 0.13
N VAL A 74 -5.29 0.07 1.44
CA VAL A 74 -4.22 -0.26 2.38
C VAL A 74 -4.67 -1.38 3.29
N THR A 75 -3.88 -2.43 3.37
CA THR A 75 -4.16 -3.57 4.25
C THR A 75 -2.89 -4.03 4.96
N THR A 76 -3.07 -4.92 5.92
CA THR A 76 -1.96 -5.53 6.66
C THR A 76 -1.93 -7.04 6.38
N PRO A 77 -0.78 -7.72 6.57
CA PRO A 77 -0.72 -9.17 6.36
C PRO A 77 -1.76 -9.94 7.16
N SER A 78 -2.03 -9.53 8.40
CA SER A 78 -2.99 -10.22 9.26
C SER A 78 -4.45 -10.05 8.81
N ALA A 79 -4.73 -9.02 8.01
CA ALA A 79 -6.07 -8.76 7.50
C ALA A 79 -6.35 -9.43 6.16
N LEU A 80 -5.35 -10.05 5.54
CA LEU A 80 -5.51 -10.72 4.26
C LEU A 80 -6.36 -11.98 4.40
N HIS A 81 -7.24 -12.20 3.42
CA HIS A 81 -8.01 -13.44 3.35
C HIS A 81 -7.03 -14.63 3.21
N PRO A 82 -7.18 -15.70 4.02
CA PRO A 82 -6.22 -16.81 4.01
C PRO A 82 -5.95 -17.44 2.64
N LEU A 83 -6.97 -17.51 1.79
CA LEU A 83 -6.82 -18.08 0.45
C LEU A 83 -6.00 -17.19 -0.48
N LEU A 84 -5.90 -15.89 -0.21
CA LEU A 84 -5.18 -14.92 -1.03
C LEU A 84 -3.84 -14.52 -0.45
N ALA A 85 -3.65 -14.74 0.85
CA ALA A 85 -2.48 -14.26 1.58
C ALA A 85 -1.16 -14.74 0.96
N LYS A 86 -1.07 -16.02 0.64
CA LYS A 86 0.15 -16.62 0.08
C LYS A 86 0.53 -15.95 -1.25
N ARG A 87 -0.45 -15.73 -2.12
CA ARG A 87 -0.24 -15.11 -3.42
C ARG A 87 0.16 -13.64 -3.28
N ILE A 88 -0.55 -12.92 -2.42
CA ILE A 88 -0.28 -11.49 -2.21
C ILE A 88 1.11 -11.28 -1.62
N LEU A 89 1.46 -12.08 -0.61
CA LEU A 89 2.79 -11.99 0.01
C LEU A 89 3.91 -12.33 -0.97
N ALA A 90 3.67 -13.28 -1.89
CA ALA A 90 4.65 -13.66 -2.90
C ALA A 90 4.84 -12.58 -3.97
N GLU A 91 3.77 -11.85 -4.35
CA GLU A 91 3.85 -10.82 -5.39
C GLU A 91 4.21 -9.43 -4.87
N ALA A 92 4.06 -9.19 -3.57
CA ALA A 92 4.28 -7.87 -2.99
C ALA A 92 5.73 -7.41 -3.16
N ARG A 93 5.88 -6.14 -3.55
CA ARG A 93 7.18 -5.51 -3.81
C ARG A 93 7.43 -4.39 -2.81
N PRO A 94 8.59 -4.39 -2.13
CA PRO A 94 8.94 -3.29 -1.23
C PRO A 94 8.97 -1.95 -1.97
N LEU A 95 8.50 -0.92 -1.31
CA LEU A 95 8.55 0.42 -1.85
C LEU A 95 9.80 1.18 -1.40
#